data_e4d3a5e66e85b221c967c19697f976bc
#
_entry.id   e4d3a5e66e85b221c967c19697f976bc
#
_cell.length_a   1.000
_cell.length_b   1.000
_cell.length_c   1.000
_cell.angle_alpha   90.00
_cell.angle_beta   90.00
_cell.angle_gamma   90.00
#
_symmetry.space_group_name_H-M   'P 1'
#
loop_
_entity.id
_entity.type
_entity.pdbx_description
1 polymer ?
#
loop_
_entity_poly.entity_id
_entity_poly.type
_entity_poly.pdbx_seq_one_letter_code
_entity_poly.pdbx_strand_id
1 'polypeptide(L)'
;GLCRTEHMFFEGEKIKAMREMILSEDTEGRVKALSKILPYQQADFKGIFRAMDGCPVTVRLLDPPLHEFVPHDLKGQEDMAAMMGVSVKKIQERVESLSEQNPMLGHRGCRLGNTYPEITEMQTLAILGAALELKAEGIHTYPEIMVPLIGNVVEFQQQEAVIRKTAEK
;
A
#
# COMPACT_ATOMS: atom_id res chain seq x y z
N GLY A 1 -16.63 10.56 -1.65
CA GLY A 1 -15.67 10.49 -2.76
C GLY A 1 -14.88 9.20 -2.78
N LEU A 2 -14.20 8.88 -3.89
CA LEU A 2 -13.33 7.70 -4.02
C LEU A 2 -11.86 8.12 -4.05
N CYS A 3 -11.08 7.58 -3.11
CA CYS A 3 -9.63 7.73 -3.04
C CYS A 3 -8.94 6.46 -3.56
N ARG A 4 -8.07 6.58 -4.57
CA ARG A 4 -7.22 5.52 -5.09
C ARG A 4 -5.83 5.67 -4.47
N THR A 5 -5.48 4.78 -3.54
CA THR A 5 -4.29 4.92 -2.70
C THR A 5 -2.96 4.78 -3.44
N GLU A 6 -2.94 4.13 -4.60
CA GLU A 6 -1.74 3.98 -5.42
C GLU A 6 -1.12 5.31 -5.83
N HIS A 7 -1.93 6.35 -6.03
CA HIS A 7 -1.42 7.68 -6.39
C HIS A 7 -0.59 8.36 -5.29
N MET A 8 -0.73 7.88 -4.05
CA MET A 8 0.03 8.42 -2.92
C MET A 8 1.50 7.97 -2.90
N PHE A 9 1.88 6.94 -3.68
CA PHE A 9 3.19 6.31 -3.59
C PHE A 9 4.20 6.71 -4.66
N PHE A 10 3.82 7.50 -5.65
CA PHE A 10 4.68 7.79 -6.81
C PHE A 10 5.66 8.95 -6.61
N GLU A 11 5.70 9.61 -5.46
CA GLU A 11 6.52 10.81 -5.25
C GLU A 11 7.55 10.66 -4.12
N GLY A 12 8.72 11.26 -4.32
CA GLY A 12 9.76 11.51 -3.32
C GLY A 12 10.24 10.25 -2.58
N GLU A 13 10.25 10.32 -1.25
CA GLU A 13 10.69 9.21 -0.39
C GLU A 13 9.68 8.06 -0.31
N LYS A 14 8.41 8.32 -0.65
CA LYS A 14 7.35 7.30 -0.63
C LYS A 14 7.62 6.18 -1.63
N ILE A 15 8.02 6.54 -2.86
CA ILE A 15 8.35 5.54 -3.88
C ILE A 15 9.58 4.70 -3.51
N LYS A 16 10.55 5.30 -2.82
CA LYS A 16 11.73 4.57 -2.35
C LYS A 16 11.37 3.52 -1.31
N ALA A 17 10.55 3.91 -0.32
CA ALA A 17 10.07 2.98 0.72
C ALA A 17 9.17 1.88 0.14
N MET A 18 8.33 2.19 -0.87
CA MET A 18 7.54 1.20 -1.59
C MET A 18 8.44 0.19 -2.32
N ARG A 19 9.48 0.65 -3.00
CA ARG A 19 10.46 -0.20 -3.68
C ARG A 19 11.23 -1.08 -2.69
N GLU A 20 11.62 -0.53 -1.54
CA GLU A 20 12.24 -1.30 -0.45
C GLU A 20 11.32 -2.41 0.05
N MET A 21 10.03 -2.14 0.23
CA MET A 21 9.03 -3.12 0.59
C MET A 21 8.90 -4.23 -0.46
N ILE A 22 8.83 -3.88 -1.75
CA ILE A 22 8.68 -4.83 -2.87
C ILE A 22 9.88 -5.78 -2.98
N LEU A 23 11.07 -5.27 -2.67
CA LEU A 23 12.32 -6.02 -2.80
C LEU A 23 12.67 -6.82 -1.55
N SER A 24 11.99 -6.58 -0.43
CA SER A 24 12.19 -7.34 0.79
C SER A 24 11.79 -8.79 0.58
N GLU A 25 12.68 -9.71 0.95
CA GLU A 25 12.48 -11.16 0.79
C GLU A 25 11.64 -11.76 1.91
N ASP A 26 11.67 -11.14 3.08
CA ASP A 26 10.98 -11.59 4.27
C ASP A 26 9.92 -10.59 4.77
N THR A 27 9.08 -11.07 5.69
CA THR A 27 8.03 -10.26 6.29
C THR A 27 8.59 -9.14 7.16
N GLU A 28 9.71 -9.37 7.85
CA GLU A 28 10.32 -8.37 8.74
C GLU A 28 10.82 -7.16 7.93
N GLY A 29 11.51 -7.39 6.84
CA GLY A 29 11.96 -6.33 5.92
C GLY A 29 10.78 -5.56 5.33
N ARG A 30 9.69 -6.26 4.93
CA ARG A 30 8.49 -5.59 4.43
C ARG A 30 7.83 -4.72 5.51
N VAL A 31 7.65 -5.22 6.71
CA VAL A 31 7.08 -4.45 7.83
C VAL A 31 7.92 -3.22 8.14
N LYS A 32 9.25 -3.34 8.13
CA LYS A 32 10.17 -2.21 8.33
C LYS A 32 10.03 -1.15 7.23
N ALA A 33 9.90 -1.55 5.98
CA ALA A 33 9.67 -0.62 4.88
C ALA A 33 8.28 0.03 4.97
N LEU A 34 7.24 -0.75 5.29
CA LEU A 34 5.87 -0.26 5.49
C LEU A 34 5.78 0.73 6.66
N SER A 35 6.55 0.54 7.72
CA SER A 35 6.59 1.49 8.85
C SER A 35 7.13 2.87 8.45
N LYS A 36 7.95 2.96 7.39
CA LYS A 36 8.38 4.24 6.81
C LYS A 36 7.28 4.90 5.98
N ILE A 37 6.43 4.10 5.34
CA ILE A 37 5.32 4.57 4.50
C ILE A 37 4.15 5.07 5.35
N LEU A 38 3.86 4.40 6.46
CA LEU A 38 2.71 4.65 7.32
C LEU A 38 2.50 6.14 7.66
N PRO A 39 3.48 6.89 8.18
CA PRO A 39 3.26 8.29 8.54
C PRO A 39 2.94 9.19 7.34
N TYR A 40 3.53 8.91 6.18
CA TYR A 40 3.22 9.66 4.96
C TYR A 40 1.78 9.41 4.50
N GLN A 41 1.37 8.16 4.48
CA GLN A 41 0.03 7.80 4.04
C GLN A 41 -1.04 8.29 5.02
N GLN A 42 -0.76 8.24 6.32
CA GLN A 42 -1.64 8.79 7.35
C GLN A 42 -1.80 10.31 7.19
N ALA A 43 -0.73 11.04 6.90
CA ALA A 43 -0.78 12.47 6.63
C ALA A 43 -1.59 12.80 5.36
N ASP A 44 -1.45 12.02 4.30
CA ASP A 44 -2.22 12.16 3.07
C ASP A 44 -3.73 11.95 3.34
N PHE A 45 -4.10 10.90 4.07
CA PHE A 45 -5.49 10.66 4.47
C PHE A 45 -6.04 11.76 5.36
N LYS A 46 -5.22 12.27 6.30
CA LYS A 46 -5.61 13.38 7.16
C LYS A 46 -5.96 14.63 6.34
N GLY A 47 -5.17 14.93 5.31
CA GLY A 47 -5.47 16.02 4.37
C GLY A 47 -6.79 15.82 3.63
N ILE A 48 -7.01 14.62 3.08
CA ILE A 48 -8.23 14.28 2.33
C ILE A 48 -9.46 14.34 3.23
N PHE A 49 -9.43 13.69 4.40
CA PHE A 49 -10.56 13.63 5.32
C PHE A 49 -10.91 15.02 5.88
N ARG A 50 -9.91 15.87 6.14
CA ARG A 50 -10.13 17.27 6.55
C ARG A 50 -10.86 18.04 5.46
N ALA A 51 -10.47 17.89 4.21
CA ALA A 51 -11.13 18.55 3.08
C ALA A 51 -12.56 18.02 2.84
N MET A 52 -12.85 16.81 3.29
CA MET A 52 -14.14 16.12 3.14
C MET A 52 -14.97 16.10 4.43
N ASP A 53 -14.75 17.05 5.34
CA ASP A 53 -15.46 17.11 6.62
C ASP A 53 -16.97 16.90 6.47
N GLY A 54 -17.52 15.97 7.25
CA GLY A 54 -18.92 15.58 7.18
C GLY A 54 -19.33 14.73 5.96
N CYS A 55 -18.40 14.40 5.06
CA CYS A 55 -18.68 13.62 3.85
C CYS A 55 -18.00 12.24 3.88
N PRO A 56 -18.64 11.18 3.33
CA PRO A 56 -18.01 9.86 3.23
C PRO A 56 -16.86 9.86 2.19
N VAL A 57 -15.80 9.16 2.53
CA VAL A 57 -14.64 8.91 1.66
C VAL A 57 -14.39 7.42 1.56
N THR A 58 -14.64 6.85 0.40
CA THR A 58 -14.31 5.46 0.10
C THR A 58 -12.83 5.36 -0.28
N VAL A 59 -12.05 4.72 0.55
CA VAL A 59 -10.62 4.51 0.34
C VAL A 59 -10.40 3.12 -0.26
N ARG A 60 -10.00 3.08 -1.53
CA ARG A 60 -9.60 1.83 -2.18
C ARG A 60 -8.19 1.46 -1.76
N LEU A 61 -8.03 0.27 -1.16
CA LEU A 61 -6.72 -0.27 -0.81
C LEU A 61 -5.86 -0.45 -2.07
N LEU A 62 -4.56 -0.71 -1.88
CA LEU A 62 -3.60 -0.86 -2.97
C LEU A 62 -4.09 -1.87 -4.01
N ASP A 63 -4.25 -1.41 -5.25
CA ASP A 63 -4.83 -2.18 -6.35
C ASP A 63 -3.79 -2.62 -7.39
N PRO A 64 -2.89 -1.76 -7.91
CA PRO A 64 -2.01 -2.16 -9.00
C PRO A 64 -0.98 -3.20 -8.57
N PRO A 65 -0.49 -4.02 -9.52
CA PRO A 65 0.55 -4.99 -9.25
C PRO A 65 1.88 -4.31 -8.87
N LEU A 66 2.69 -4.99 -8.08
CA LEU A 66 3.93 -4.41 -7.54
C LEU A 66 4.94 -4.01 -8.61
N HIS A 67 4.92 -4.64 -9.78
CA HIS A 67 5.84 -4.31 -10.86
C HIS A 67 5.68 -2.86 -11.38
N GLU A 68 4.53 -2.22 -11.19
CA GLU A 68 4.33 -0.82 -11.60
C GLU A 68 5.15 0.18 -10.78
N PHE A 69 5.60 -0.21 -9.58
CA PHE A 69 6.38 0.65 -8.69
C PHE A 69 7.90 0.50 -8.86
N VAL A 70 8.35 -0.55 -9.55
CA VAL A 70 9.78 -0.81 -9.74
C VAL A 70 10.28 -0.23 -11.07
N PRO A 71 11.56 0.21 -11.15
CA PRO A 71 12.11 0.73 -12.39
C PRO A 71 12.31 -0.38 -13.42
N HIS A 72 11.91 -0.09 -14.65
CA HIS A 72 12.12 -0.99 -15.80
C HIS A 72 13.38 -0.65 -16.61
N ASP A 73 13.93 0.54 -16.41
CA ASP A 73 15.17 0.99 -17.03
C ASP A 73 16.41 0.57 -16.22
N LEU A 74 17.51 0.30 -16.90
CA LEU A 74 18.76 -0.20 -16.29
C LEU A 74 19.29 0.78 -15.24
N LYS A 75 19.28 2.08 -15.53
CA LYS A 75 19.77 3.11 -14.62
C LYS A 75 18.98 3.15 -13.31
N GLY A 76 17.66 3.10 -13.38
CA GLY A 76 16.80 3.04 -12.19
C GLY A 76 17.03 1.77 -11.37
N GLN A 77 17.35 0.63 -12.02
CA GLN A 77 17.71 -0.62 -11.34
C GLN A 77 19.08 -0.53 -10.66
N GLU A 78 20.05 0.13 -11.29
CA GLU A 78 21.37 0.41 -10.71
C GLU A 78 21.27 1.33 -9.47
N ASP A 79 20.51 2.42 -9.59
CA ASP A 79 20.28 3.35 -8.48
C ASP A 79 19.60 2.65 -7.30
N MET A 80 18.64 1.78 -7.60
CA MET A 80 17.92 1.00 -6.60
C MET A 80 18.84 -0.06 -5.93
N ALA A 81 19.69 -0.73 -6.70
CA ALA A 81 20.68 -1.68 -6.19
C ALA A 81 21.68 -0.99 -5.24
N ALA A 82 22.16 0.21 -5.62
CA ALA A 82 23.05 1.01 -4.78
C ALA A 82 22.37 1.45 -3.47
N MET A 83 21.12 1.89 -3.54
CA MET A 83 20.35 2.32 -2.37
C MET A 83 20.11 1.18 -1.37
N MET A 84 19.89 -0.04 -1.88
CA MET A 84 19.59 -1.21 -1.04
C MET A 84 20.82 -2.04 -0.66
N GLY A 85 22.01 -1.73 -1.20
CA GLY A 85 23.23 -2.48 -0.94
C GLY A 85 23.19 -3.92 -1.49
N VAL A 86 22.46 -4.15 -2.58
CA VAL A 86 22.35 -5.44 -3.26
C VAL A 86 22.89 -5.37 -4.70
N SER A 87 23.13 -6.53 -5.32
CA SER A 87 23.59 -6.55 -6.71
C SER A 87 22.48 -6.15 -7.69
N VAL A 88 22.86 -5.48 -8.78
CA VAL A 88 21.93 -5.13 -9.87
C VAL A 88 21.22 -6.37 -10.42
N LYS A 89 21.95 -7.48 -10.53
CA LYS A 89 21.40 -8.77 -10.99
C LYS A 89 20.22 -9.23 -10.12
N LYS A 90 20.34 -9.10 -8.80
CA LYS A 90 19.26 -9.46 -7.86
C LYS A 90 18.01 -8.59 -8.07
N ILE A 91 18.21 -7.28 -8.33
CA ILE A 91 17.11 -6.38 -8.69
C ILE A 91 16.45 -6.82 -10.00
N GLN A 92 17.24 -7.12 -11.03
CA GLN A 92 16.74 -7.57 -12.32
C GLN A 92 15.91 -8.86 -12.20
N GLU A 93 16.44 -9.87 -11.52
CA GLU A 93 15.73 -11.14 -11.27
C GLU A 93 14.40 -10.91 -10.54
N ARG A 94 14.38 -9.98 -9.57
CA ARG A 94 13.15 -9.64 -8.85
C ARG A 94 12.14 -8.90 -9.73
N VAL A 95 12.57 -7.91 -10.50
CA VAL A 95 11.71 -7.18 -11.46
C VAL A 95 11.13 -8.14 -12.48
N GLU A 96 11.94 -9.05 -13.02
CA GLU A 96 11.48 -10.08 -13.97
C GLU A 96 10.46 -11.04 -13.32
N SER A 97 10.69 -11.46 -12.07
CA SER A 97 9.77 -12.33 -11.33
C SER A 97 8.41 -11.68 -11.04
N LEU A 98 8.36 -10.35 -10.98
CA LEU A 98 7.14 -9.56 -10.78
C LEU A 98 6.44 -9.20 -12.10
N SER A 99 7.10 -9.44 -13.24
CA SER A 99 6.54 -9.11 -14.54
C SER A 99 5.31 -9.97 -14.84
N GLU A 100 4.23 -9.32 -15.24
CA GLU A 100 2.94 -9.95 -15.53
C GLU A 100 2.64 -9.83 -17.04
N GLN A 101 2.30 -10.95 -17.69
CA GLN A 101 1.85 -10.92 -19.09
C GLN A 101 0.50 -10.22 -19.23
N ASN A 102 -0.37 -10.38 -18.24
CA ASN A 102 -1.64 -9.69 -18.16
C ASN A 102 -1.80 -9.01 -16.79
N PRO A 103 -1.49 -7.71 -16.66
CA PRO A 103 -1.61 -6.96 -15.41
C PRO A 103 -3.02 -6.96 -14.81
N MET A 104 -4.05 -7.13 -15.65
CA MET A 104 -5.45 -7.17 -15.19
C MET A 104 -5.78 -8.44 -14.39
N LEU A 105 -5.11 -9.56 -14.68
CA LEU A 105 -5.32 -10.86 -14.05
C LEU A 105 -4.22 -11.26 -13.08
N GLY A 106 -3.18 -10.45 -12.95
CA GLY A 106 -1.99 -10.72 -12.17
C GLY A 106 -2.15 -10.65 -10.66
N HIS A 107 -1.03 -10.65 -9.96
CA HIS A 107 -0.93 -10.57 -8.50
C HIS A 107 -1.13 -9.13 -8.02
N ARG A 108 -2.38 -8.73 -7.83
CA ARG A 108 -2.82 -7.38 -7.48
C ARG A 108 -4.07 -7.38 -6.60
N GLY A 109 -4.44 -6.22 -6.07
CA GLY A 109 -5.67 -6.03 -5.31
C GLY A 109 -5.77 -6.93 -4.08
N CYS A 110 -6.92 -7.57 -3.88
CA CYS A 110 -7.15 -8.48 -2.74
C CYS A 110 -6.18 -9.69 -2.73
N ARG A 111 -5.74 -10.17 -3.90
CA ARG A 111 -4.77 -11.27 -3.99
C ARG A 111 -3.42 -10.87 -3.40
N LEU A 112 -2.98 -9.63 -3.68
CA LEU A 112 -1.77 -9.05 -3.09
C LEU A 112 -1.92 -8.91 -1.58
N GLY A 113 -3.04 -8.37 -1.10
CA GLY A 113 -3.33 -8.22 0.31
C GLY A 113 -3.47 -9.53 1.07
N ASN A 114 -3.95 -10.61 0.41
CA ASN A 114 -4.02 -11.94 1.01
C ASN A 114 -2.64 -12.61 1.11
N THR A 115 -1.75 -12.35 0.15
CA THR A 115 -0.37 -12.85 0.18
C THR A 115 0.51 -12.08 1.16
N TYR A 116 0.32 -10.76 1.23
CA TYR A 116 1.07 -9.82 2.07
C TYR A 116 0.13 -9.01 2.97
N PRO A 117 -0.49 -9.63 3.98
CA PRO A 117 -1.51 -8.98 4.83
C PRO A 117 -0.98 -7.75 5.58
N GLU A 118 0.33 -7.66 5.79
CA GLU A 118 0.99 -6.50 6.38
C GLU A 118 0.78 -5.20 5.58
N ILE A 119 0.54 -5.29 4.27
CA ILE A 119 0.21 -4.12 3.43
C ILE A 119 -1.19 -3.60 3.81
N THR A 120 -2.16 -4.49 3.90
CA THR A 120 -3.53 -4.17 4.31
C THR A 120 -3.56 -3.63 5.74
N GLU A 121 -2.79 -4.24 6.65
CA GLU A 121 -2.65 -3.77 8.03
C GLU A 121 -2.11 -2.33 8.09
N MET A 122 -1.03 -2.04 7.39
CA MET A 122 -0.44 -0.69 7.33
C MET A 122 -1.44 0.34 6.80
N GLN A 123 -2.12 0.05 5.69
CA GLN A 123 -3.11 0.97 5.12
C GLN A 123 -4.29 1.20 6.06
N THR A 124 -4.76 0.15 6.73
CA THR A 124 -5.83 0.26 7.72
C THR A 124 -5.41 1.15 8.90
N LEU A 125 -4.20 0.97 9.43
CA LEU A 125 -3.65 1.84 10.48
C LEU A 125 -3.57 3.30 10.03
N ALA A 126 -3.13 3.56 8.81
CA ALA A 126 -3.05 4.91 8.26
C ALA A 126 -4.42 5.58 8.13
N ILE A 127 -5.43 4.83 7.66
CA ILE A 127 -6.80 5.33 7.49
C ILE A 127 -7.43 5.64 8.84
N LEU A 128 -7.40 4.68 9.76
CA LEU A 128 -8.04 4.82 11.07
C LEU A 128 -7.29 5.82 11.96
N GLY A 129 -5.96 5.82 11.92
CA GLY A 129 -5.14 6.80 12.63
C GLY A 129 -5.45 8.23 12.21
N ALA A 130 -5.54 8.49 10.89
CA ALA A 130 -5.92 9.79 10.37
C ALA A 130 -7.33 10.21 10.81
N ALA A 131 -8.29 9.27 10.79
CA ALA A 131 -9.67 9.55 11.21
C ALA A 131 -9.75 9.86 12.71
N LEU A 132 -9.01 9.12 13.55
CA LEU A 132 -8.99 9.34 15.02
C LEU A 132 -8.33 10.67 15.38
N GLU A 133 -7.22 11.04 14.71
CA GLU A 133 -6.59 12.34 14.92
C GLU A 133 -7.55 13.49 14.59
N LEU A 134 -8.26 13.43 13.46
CA LEU A 134 -9.22 14.44 13.04
C LEU A 134 -10.44 14.49 13.97
N LYS A 135 -10.90 13.34 14.46
CA LYS A 135 -11.96 13.28 15.48
C LYS A 135 -11.55 14.03 16.75
N ALA A 136 -10.29 13.91 17.17
CA ALA A 136 -9.77 14.67 18.33
C ALA A 136 -9.70 16.18 18.03
N GLU A 137 -9.58 16.60 16.78
CA GLU A 137 -9.66 17.99 16.33
C GLU A 137 -11.10 18.50 16.15
N GLY A 138 -12.12 17.67 16.36
CA GLY A 138 -13.55 18.02 16.21
C GLY A 138 -14.06 17.90 14.76
N ILE A 139 -13.30 17.29 13.86
CA ILE A 139 -13.66 17.08 12.46
C ILE A 139 -14.35 15.72 12.31
N HIS A 140 -15.50 15.69 11.62
CA HIS A 140 -16.29 14.48 11.43
C HIS A 140 -15.89 13.76 10.16
N THR A 141 -15.30 12.59 10.30
CA THR A 141 -14.82 11.77 9.18
C THR A 141 -15.62 10.47 9.06
N TYR A 142 -15.90 10.07 7.82
CA TYR A 142 -16.61 8.82 7.51
C TYR A 142 -15.79 8.02 6.48
N PRO A 143 -14.67 7.39 6.90
CA PRO A 143 -13.89 6.56 6.00
C PRO A 143 -14.57 5.22 5.75
N GLU A 144 -14.63 4.83 4.49
CA GLU A 144 -15.08 3.52 4.03
C GLU A 144 -13.89 2.82 3.37
N ILE A 145 -13.60 1.57 3.76
CA ILE A 145 -12.48 0.81 3.19
C ILE A 145 -13.01 -0.09 2.07
N MET A 146 -12.50 0.12 0.86
CA MET A 146 -12.80 -0.71 -0.30
C MET A 146 -11.66 -1.69 -0.57
N VAL A 147 -11.96 -2.98 -0.56
CA VAL A 147 -11.01 -4.03 -0.98
C VAL A 147 -11.20 -4.29 -2.48
N PRO A 148 -10.17 -4.03 -3.31
CA PRO A 148 -10.29 -4.15 -4.76
C PRO A 148 -10.19 -5.59 -5.26
N LEU A 149 -10.82 -5.88 -6.42
CA LEU A 149 -10.70 -7.11 -7.19
C LEU A 149 -11.13 -8.40 -6.48
N ILE A 150 -12.14 -8.31 -5.63
CA ILE A 150 -12.73 -9.49 -4.98
C ILE A 150 -13.43 -10.37 -6.03
N GLY A 151 -13.03 -11.64 -6.10
CA GLY A 151 -13.62 -12.64 -6.99
C GLY A 151 -14.52 -13.63 -6.25
N ASN A 152 -14.31 -13.82 -4.95
CA ASN A 152 -15.12 -14.73 -4.14
C ASN A 152 -15.21 -14.27 -2.67
N VAL A 153 -16.14 -14.90 -1.93
CA VAL A 153 -16.42 -14.54 -0.52
C VAL A 153 -15.22 -14.80 0.40
N VAL A 154 -14.44 -15.86 0.15
CA VAL A 154 -13.30 -16.21 1.01
C VAL A 154 -12.20 -15.14 0.93
N GLU A 155 -11.93 -14.60 -0.26
CA GLU A 155 -10.97 -13.50 -0.44
C GLU A 155 -11.38 -12.26 0.36
N PHE A 156 -12.68 -11.94 0.36
CA PHE A 156 -13.22 -10.83 1.15
C PHE A 156 -13.06 -11.09 2.65
N GLN A 157 -13.47 -12.24 3.12
CA GLN A 157 -13.41 -12.61 4.55
C GLN A 157 -11.98 -12.55 5.10
N GLN A 158 -10.98 -12.96 4.31
CA GLN A 158 -9.57 -12.86 4.70
C GLN A 158 -9.14 -11.40 4.89
N GLN A 159 -9.47 -10.53 3.95
CA GLN A 159 -9.14 -9.10 4.04
C GLN A 159 -9.93 -8.41 5.17
N GLU A 160 -11.21 -8.71 5.30
CA GLU A 160 -12.04 -8.19 6.39
C GLU A 160 -11.47 -8.56 7.76
N ALA A 161 -11.02 -9.81 7.94
CA ALA A 161 -10.41 -10.26 9.19
C ALA A 161 -9.14 -9.46 9.55
N VAL A 162 -8.28 -9.17 8.57
CA VAL A 162 -7.09 -8.34 8.78
C VAL A 162 -7.49 -6.92 9.18
N ILE A 163 -8.44 -6.31 8.45
CA ILE A 163 -8.90 -4.94 8.72
C ILE A 163 -9.51 -4.83 10.12
N ARG A 164 -10.42 -5.74 10.49
CA ARG A 164 -11.07 -5.73 11.81
C ARG A 164 -10.07 -5.94 12.95
N LYS A 165 -9.19 -6.93 12.82
CA LYS A 165 -8.12 -7.18 13.81
C LYS A 165 -7.20 -5.96 13.98
N THR A 166 -6.94 -5.26 12.90
CA THR A 166 -6.11 -4.04 12.94
C THR A 166 -6.84 -2.88 13.62
N ALA A 167 -8.15 -2.78 13.41
CA ALA A 167 -8.99 -1.75 14.04
C ALA A 167 -9.16 -1.93 15.56
N GLU A 168 -8.86 -3.12 16.09
CA GLU A 168 -8.91 -3.41 17.54
C GLU A 168 -7.62 -2.99 18.28
N LYS A 169 -6.54 -2.65 17.54
CA LYS A 169 -5.26 -2.18 18.08
C LYS A 169 -5.33 -0.71 18.49
#